data_84e833cf0dec18f00a649f51298c6fa9
#
_entry.id   84e833cf0dec18f00a649f51298c6fa9
#
_cell.length_a   1.000
_cell.length_b   1.000
_cell.length_c   1.000
_cell.angle_alpha   90.00
_cell.angle_beta   90.00
_cell.angle_gamma   90.00
#
_symmetry.space_group_name_H-M   'P 1'
#
loop_
_entity.id
_entity.type
_entity.pdbx_description
1 polymer ?
#
loop_
_entity_poly.entity_id
_entity_poly.type
_entity_poly.pdbx_seq_one_letter_code
_entity_poly.pdbx_strand_id
1 'polypeptide(L)'
;MPPFHAIRKNWATTVSIALVAVLAPGLQLCAAATPAGSHYLFVWAMEASHPHASMGAIAPIDRAAWRRKQGLGRDFLAVFDVRPGPAFGRLVAMLPVGRAVMVHHTNYSEPPNDVLYANDWLGNRTYVFDLRDPRHPRLLRKFGSIGALSNPHSFAYLPNGDTLATFQYSGGFNHAAGGLVEFDPQGRVVRVASAATAGHPDIRPYSLAVVAKRNRVVTGSADMMSAQVSHVAQVWRLSDLKLIRTMPLPPQPHWFTDTAADSSEPRVLQNGTTVVVPTFNCGLFRVRGLSGTNPTLQHIYDFGYRTCEVPVVVGHYLVETMQSGHAIVSLDLRDPEHPREVSRILLAPDDYPHWLALEPDGNRLVITGYGALNTCVRFATVDRRTGKLTLLAATINFNRAWPDGWHGSAIPHGAVFSNQ
;
A
#
# COMPACT_ATOMS: atom_id res chain seq x y z
N MET A 1 -4.27 -83.26 62.83
CA MET A 1 -4.93 -83.34 64.13
C MET A 1 -5.52 -81.97 64.45
N PRO A 2 -6.55 -81.96 65.15
CA PRO A 2 -7.77 -81.22 64.87
C PRO A 2 -7.97 -79.99 65.75
N PRO A 3 -9.17 -79.60 65.90
CA PRO A 3 -9.97 -78.50 65.24
C PRO A 3 -10.33 -77.47 66.34
N PHE A 4 -11.11 -76.52 66.03
CA PHE A 4 -12.37 -76.10 66.76
C PHE A 4 -12.82 -74.71 66.28
N HIS A 5 -13.96 -74.72 65.78
CA HIS A 5 -15.29 -74.13 66.17
C HIS A 5 -15.45 -72.58 66.14
N ALA A 6 -16.19 -72.19 65.17
CA ALA A 6 -17.41 -71.37 65.14
C ALA A 6 -17.75 -70.41 66.28
N ILE A 7 -18.03 -69.20 65.92
CA ILE A 7 -19.32 -68.55 66.40
C ILE A 7 -19.68 -67.43 65.37
N ARG A 8 -20.90 -67.48 64.88
CA ARG A 8 -21.60 -66.43 64.11
C ARG A 8 -21.94 -65.24 65.00
N LYS A 9 -21.75 -64.03 64.45
CA LYS A 9 -22.61 -62.92 64.81
C LYS A 9 -22.88 -62.06 63.60
N ASN A 10 -24.15 -62.00 63.18
CA ASN A 10 -24.67 -61.10 62.16
C ASN A 10 -24.62 -59.66 62.71
N TRP A 11 -24.04 -58.78 61.90
CA TRP A 11 -24.32 -57.37 61.98
C TRP A 11 -24.56 -56.87 60.53
N ALA A 12 -25.80 -56.50 60.29
CA ALA A 12 -26.24 -55.80 59.09
C ALA A 12 -25.67 -54.35 59.15
N THR A 13 -24.76 -54.00 58.37
CA THR A 13 -24.29 -52.63 58.21
C THR A 13 -24.80 -52.10 56.89
N THR A 14 -25.75 -51.18 56.97
CA THR A 14 -26.29 -50.44 55.85
C THR A 14 -25.18 -49.54 55.29
N VAL A 15 -24.68 -49.82 54.10
CA VAL A 15 -23.75 -48.93 53.40
C VAL A 15 -24.57 -47.95 52.57
N SER A 16 -24.63 -46.72 53.04
CA SER A 16 -25.13 -45.57 52.22
C SER A 16 -24.06 -45.20 51.22
N ILE A 17 -24.34 -45.49 49.94
CA ILE A 17 -23.50 -45.01 48.83
C ILE A 17 -23.88 -43.53 48.58
N ALA A 18 -23.03 -42.62 49.04
CA ALA A 18 -23.12 -41.23 48.60
C ALA A 18 -22.58 -41.11 47.20
N LEU A 19 -23.46 -40.81 46.21
CA LEU A 19 -23.08 -40.48 44.86
C LEU A 19 -22.46 -39.09 44.86
N VAL A 20 -21.13 -38.99 44.81
CA VAL A 20 -20.46 -37.72 44.57
C VAL A 20 -20.50 -37.49 43.06
N ALA A 21 -21.37 -36.59 42.61
CA ALA A 21 -21.36 -36.06 41.26
C ALA A 21 -20.14 -35.19 41.12
N VAL A 22 -19.10 -35.71 40.45
CA VAL A 22 -17.96 -34.92 40.01
C VAL A 22 -18.41 -34.10 38.79
N LEU A 23 -18.79 -32.83 39.02
CA LEU A 23 -18.94 -31.84 37.95
C LEU A 23 -17.59 -31.63 37.33
N ALA A 24 -17.36 -32.22 36.13
CA ALA A 24 -16.25 -31.86 35.28
C ALA A 24 -16.37 -30.37 34.91
N PRO A 25 -15.30 -29.56 35.08
CA PRO A 25 -15.35 -28.19 34.59
C PRO A 25 -15.47 -28.24 33.08
N GLY A 26 -16.60 -27.72 32.55
CA GLY A 26 -16.80 -27.54 31.13
C GLY A 26 -15.65 -26.74 30.60
N LEU A 27 -14.85 -27.33 29.71
CA LEU A 27 -13.95 -26.63 28.82
C LEU A 27 -14.83 -25.69 27.98
N GLN A 28 -14.98 -24.44 28.41
CA GLN A 28 -15.34 -23.36 27.54
C GLN A 28 -14.17 -23.25 26.53
N LEU A 29 -14.36 -23.87 25.37
CA LEU A 29 -13.64 -23.47 24.18
C LEU A 29 -13.91 -21.98 24.01
N CYS A 30 -12.98 -21.13 24.44
CA CYS A 30 -12.89 -19.78 23.94
C CYS A 30 -12.78 -19.92 22.41
N ALA A 31 -13.89 -19.74 21.72
CA ALA A 31 -13.84 -19.46 20.30
C ALA A 31 -12.89 -18.28 20.19
N ALA A 32 -11.72 -18.51 19.61
CA ALA A 32 -10.81 -17.44 19.24
C ALA A 32 -11.67 -16.47 18.42
N ALA A 33 -11.89 -15.27 18.95
CA ALA A 33 -12.56 -14.23 18.22
C ALA A 33 -11.79 -14.09 16.90
N THR A 34 -12.46 -14.35 15.78
CA THR A 34 -11.92 -14.03 14.47
C THR A 34 -11.51 -12.56 14.56
N PRO A 35 -10.28 -12.19 14.21
CA PRO A 35 -9.88 -10.80 14.26
C PRO A 35 -10.96 -10.00 13.53
N ALA A 36 -11.53 -9.01 14.18
CA ALA A 36 -12.51 -8.15 13.55
C ALA A 36 -11.78 -7.44 12.41
N GLY A 37 -12.08 -7.83 11.17
CA GLY A 37 -11.51 -7.19 9.99
C GLY A 37 -11.86 -5.71 9.96
N SER A 38 -11.13 -4.93 9.18
CA SER A 38 -11.37 -3.50 9.04
C SER A 38 -12.82 -3.19 8.70
N HIS A 39 -13.38 -2.19 9.38
CA HIS A 39 -14.77 -1.78 9.17
C HIS A 39 -14.93 -0.87 7.97
N TYR A 40 -13.91 -0.09 7.64
CA TYR A 40 -13.97 0.95 6.61
C TYR A 40 -12.85 0.82 5.60
N LEU A 41 -13.12 1.33 4.41
CA LEU A 41 -12.15 1.56 3.35
C LEU A 41 -12.18 3.04 3.01
N PHE A 42 -11.03 3.69 3.10
CA PHE A 42 -10.80 5.05 2.64
C PHE A 42 -10.29 5.01 1.21
N VAL A 43 -10.93 5.73 0.30
CA VAL A 43 -10.56 5.76 -1.11
C VAL A 43 -10.38 7.19 -1.55
N TRP A 44 -9.19 7.52 -1.99
CA TRP A 44 -8.84 8.79 -2.59
C TRP A 44 -9.21 8.76 -4.07
N ALA A 45 -10.14 9.59 -4.52
CA ALA A 45 -10.77 9.50 -5.83
C ALA A 45 -10.96 10.85 -6.51
N MET A 46 -10.98 10.82 -7.84
CA MET A 46 -11.28 11.98 -8.68
C MET A 46 -12.44 11.71 -9.63
N GLU A 47 -13.16 12.74 -10.04
CA GLU A 47 -14.18 12.67 -11.05
C GLU A 47 -13.61 12.22 -12.41
N ALA A 48 -14.28 11.26 -13.05
CA ALA A 48 -13.87 10.69 -14.33
C ALA A 48 -14.42 11.44 -15.56
N SER A 49 -14.88 12.67 -15.40
CA SER A 49 -15.54 13.45 -16.47
C SER A 49 -14.64 13.79 -17.66
N HIS A 50 -13.34 13.54 -17.50
CA HIS A 50 -12.38 13.66 -18.59
C HIS A 50 -11.56 12.37 -18.70
N PRO A 51 -11.63 11.66 -19.84
CA PRO A 51 -10.79 10.51 -20.06
C PRO A 51 -9.33 10.96 -19.96
N HIS A 52 -8.65 10.55 -18.90
CA HIS A 52 -7.20 10.59 -18.92
C HIS A 52 -6.78 9.76 -20.12
N ALA A 53 -6.05 10.36 -21.04
CA ALA A 53 -5.29 9.59 -22.00
C ALA A 53 -4.55 8.51 -21.19
N SER A 54 -4.73 7.26 -21.58
CA SER A 54 -4.08 6.13 -20.94
C SER A 54 -2.64 6.52 -20.64
N MET A 55 -2.23 6.46 -19.38
CA MET A 55 -0.88 6.82 -18.94
C MET A 55 0.22 5.92 -19.54
N GLY A 56 -0.13 5.06 -20.49
CA GLY A 56 0.80 4.18 -21.20
C GLY A 56 1.45 4.77 -22.46
N ALA A 57 1.13 6.01 -22.85
CA ALA A 57 1.76 6.69 -23.98
C ALA A 57 1.86 8.18 -23.66
N ILE A 58 2.87 8.55 -22.91
CA ILE A 58 3.08 9.94 -22.50
C ILE A 58 3.67 10.71 -23.66
N ALA A 59 2.78 11.29 -24.48
CA ALA A 59 3.18 12.47 -25.25
C ALA A 59 3.38 13.63 -24.26
N PRO A 60 4.27 14.58 -24.56
CA PRO A 60 4.46 15.76 -23.71
C PRO A 60 3.11 16.41 -23.44
N ILE A 61 2.62 16.33 -22.20
CA ILE A 61 1.32 16.91 -21.84
C ILE A 61 1.51 18.42 -21.74
N ASP A 62 0.82 19.17 -22.59
CA ASP A 62 0.65 20.61 -22.34
C ASP A 62 -0.13 20.76 -21.03
N ARG A 63 0.60 20.99 -19.93
CA ARG A 63 0.07 21.17 -18.58
C ARG A 63 -0.97 22.29 -18.50
N ALA A 64 -0.80 23.35 -19.29
CA ALA A 64 -1.74 24.45 -19.29
C ALA A 64 -3.04 24.05 -20.00
N ALA A 65 -2.97 23.34 -21.13
CA ALA A 65 -4.11 22.78 -21.80
C ALA A 65 -4.79 21.70 -20.95
N TRP A 66 -3.99 20.84 -20.32
CA TRP A 66 -4.49 19.80 -19.42
C TRP A 66 -5.19 20.39 -18.20
N ARG A 67 -4.59 21.37 -17.50
CA ARG A 67 -5.23 22.10 -16.39
C ARG A 67 -6.50 22.81 -16.79
N ARG A 68 -6.56 23.40 -17.98
CA ARG A 68 -7.79 24.02 -18.50
C ARG A 68 -8.91 23.00 -18.72
N LYS A 69 -8.58 21.80 -19.18
CA LYS A 69 -9.55 20.71 -19.41
C LYS A 69 -9.97 20.00 -18.10
N GLN A 70 -9.06 19.89 -17.14
CA GLN A 70 -9.28 19.16 -15.86
C GLN A 70 -9.88 20.04 -14.74
N GLY A 71 -9.88 21.35 -14.90
CA GLY A 71 -10.30 22.31 -13.86
C GLY A 71 -11.76 22.25 -13.43
N LEU A 72 -12.53 21.23 -13.84
CA LEU A 72 -13.95 21.08 -13.56
C LEU A 72 -14.28 19.88 -12.67
N GLY A 73 -13.30 19.00 -12.43
CA GLY A 73 -13.50 17.74 -11.70
C GLY A 73 -13.59 17.91 -10.17
N ARG A 74 -14.30 17.01 -9.55
CA ARG A 74 -14.39 16.88 -8.09
C ARG A 74 -13.39 15.86 -7.62
N ASP A 75 -12.65 16.20 -6.57
CA ASP A 75 -11.80 15.27 -5.88
C ASP A 75 -12.23 15.14 -4.45
N PHE A 76 -12.19 13.93 -3.95
CA PHE A 76 -12.77 13.62 -2.65
C PHE A 76 -12.14 12.39 -2.01
N LEU A 77 -12.19 12.35 -0.69
CA LEU A 77 -12.00 11.15 0.07
C LEU A 77 -13.35 10.49 0.29
N ALA A 78 -13.51 9.26 -0.17
CA ALA A 78 -14.71 8.45 0.07
C ALA A 78 -14.44 7.41 1.15
N VAL A 79 -15.43 7.18 2.01
CA VAL A 79 -15.39 6.17 3.08
C VAL A 79 -16.48 5.16 2.85
N PHE A 80 -16.12 3.89 2.73
CA PHE A 80 -17.05 2.79 2.52
C PHE A 80 -17.05 1.82 3.71
N ASP A 81 -18.23 1.30 4.04
CA ASP A 81 -18.36 0.16 4.93
C ASP A 81 -17.92 -1.11 4.17
N VAL A 82 -16.91 -1.79 4.69
CA VAL A 82 -16.37 -3.01 4.07
C VAL A 82 -16.44 -4.24 4.99
N ARG A 83 -17.27 -4.15 6.03
CA ARG A 83 -17.60 -5.33 6.84
C ARG A 83 -18.36 -6.36 6.00
N PRO A 84 -18.05 -7.65 6.15
CA PRO A 84 -18.84 -8.69 5.49
C PRO A 84 -20.34 -8.56 5.82
N GLY A 85 -21.19 -8.72 4.80
CA GLY A 85 -22.63 -8.70 4.97
C GLY A 85 -23.36 -7.63 4.13
N PRO A 86 -24.64 -7.34 4.42
CA PRO A 86 -25.50 -6.50 3.58
C PRO A 86 -25.06 -5.03 3.48
N ALA A 87 -24.24 -4.56 4.41
CA ALA A 87 -23.71 -3.19 4.39
C ALA A 87 -22.45 -3.02 3.56
N PHE A 88 -21.86 -4.08 3.03
CA PHE A 88 -20.63 -4.03 2.25
C PHE A 88 -20.79 -3.12 1.02
N GLY A 89 -19.83 -2.22 0.83
CA GLY A 89 -19.82 -1.25 -0.28
C GLY A 89 -20.76 -0.06 -0.09
N ARG A 90 -21.43 0.06 1.07
CA ARG A 90 -22.22 1.25 1.39
C ARG A 90 -21.28 2.44 1.61
N LEU A 91 -21.52 3.53 0.91
CA LEU A 91 -20.86 4.80 1.15
C LEU A 91 -21.29 5.34 2.53
N VAL A 92 -20.32 5.60 3.38
CA VAL A 92 -20.51 6.09 4.76
C VAL A 92 -20.32 7.59 4.83
N ALA A 93 -19.27 8.08 4.15
CA ALA A 93 -18.94 9.50 4.08
C ALA A 93 -18.26 9.83 2.75
N MET A 94 -18.38 11.07 2.33
CA MET A 94 -17.64 11.67 1.23
C MET A 94 -17.17 13.04 1.68
N LEU A 95 -15.85 13.28 1.62
CA LEU A 95 -15.24 14.57 1.95
C LEU A 95 -14.68 15.20 0.68
N PRO A 96 -15.40 16.15 0.04
CA PRO A 96 -14.89 16.89 -1.09
C PRO A 96 -13.73 17.80 -0.66
N VAL A 97 -12.68 17.87 -1.49
CA VAL A 97 -11.52 18.75 -1.24
C VAL A 97 -11.39 19.88 -2.25
N GLY A 98 -12.39 20.03 -3.10
CA GLY A 98 -12.42 20.98 -4.22
C GLY A 98 -11.88 20.35 -5.49
N ARG A 99 -11.29 21.18 -6.35
CA ARG A 99 -10.75 20.74 -7.64
C ARG A 99 -9.27 20.42 -7.48
N ALA A 100 -8.90 19.18 -7.66
CA ALA A 100 -7.53 18.79 -7.88
C ALA A 100 -7.28 18.53 -9.37
N VAL A 101 -6.08 18.17 -9.72
CA VAL A 101 -5.68 17.99 -11.11
C VAL A 101 -5.37 16.51 -11.39
N MET A 102 -4.81 15.82 -10.39
CA MET A 102 -4.51 14.39 -10.50
C MET A 102 -4.39 13.81 -9.08
N VAL A 103 -5.49 13.33 -8.56
CA VAL A 103 -5.50 12.47 -7.38
C VAL A 103 -4.59 11.27 -7.61
N HIS A 104 -3.71 10.97 -6.67
CA HIS A 104 -2.74 9.92 -6.85
C HIS A 104 -2.56 9.07 -5.59
N HIS A 105 -1.43 9.11 -4.92
CA HIS A 105 -1.13 8.22 -3.80
C HIS A 105 -1.68 8.71 -2.45
N THR A 106 -1.86 7.75 -1.54
CA THR A 106 -2.02 7.96 -0.09
C THR A 106 -0.85 7.29 0.65
N ASN A 107 -0.87 7.23 1.98
CA ASN A 107 -0.11 6.20 2.69
C ASN A 107 -0.54 4.81 2.19
N TYR A 108 0.32 3.80 2.29
CA TYR A 108 0.02 2.42 1.85
C TYR A 108 -0.84 1.64 2.86
N SER A 109 -0.91 2.13 4.07
CA SER A 109 -1.79 1.68 5.15
C SER A 109 -2.23 2.89 5.97
N GLU A 110 -3.35 2.77 6.67
CA GLU A 110 -3.74 3.81 7.62
C GLU A 110 -2.68 3.90 8.73
N PRO A 111 -2.12 5.09 8.98
CA PRO A 111 -1.19 5.29 10.09
C PRO A 111 -1.86 5.05 11.45
N PRO A 112 -1.13 4.58 12.47
CA PRO A 112 -1.68 4.32 13.81
C PRO A 112 -2.23 5.56 14.53
N ASN A 113 -1.92 6.76 14.05
CA ASN A 113 -2.44 8.03 14.57
C ASN A 113 -3.67 8.53 13.80
N ASP A 114 -4.22 7.72 12.88
CA ASP A 114 -5.39 8.02 12.04
C ASP A 114 -5.23 9.31 11.21
N VAL A 115 -3.99 9.69 10.89
CA VAL A 115 -3.67 10.85 10.04
C VAL A 115 -3.18 10.37 8.68
N LEU A 116 -4.06 10.46 7.68
CA LEU A 116 -3.77 10.01 6.31
C LEU A 116 -3.25 11.18 5.48
N TYR A 117 -2.13 10.96 4.81
CA TYR A 117 -1.61 11.84 3.78
C TYR A 117 -2.06 11.36 2.40
N ALA A 118 -2.40 12.30 1.52
CA ALA A 118 -2.74 12.03 0.14
C ALA A 118 -2.25 13.17 -0.76
N ASN A 119 -2.04 12.92 -2.03
CA ASN A 119 -1.57 13.93 -2.96
C ASN A 119 -2.50 14.15 -4.16
N ASP A 120 -2.43 15.34 -4.68
CA ASP A 120 -2.71 15.72 -6.06
C ASP A 120 -1.36 15.99 -6.72
N TRP A 121 -0.80 14.96 -7.35
CA TRP A 121 0.58 14.99 -7.82
C TRP A 121 0.82 16.10 -8.83
N LEU A 122 0.02 16.16 -9.91
CA LEU A 122 0.20 17.16 -10.95
C LEU A 122 -0.23 18.57 -10.51
N GLY A 123 -1.18 18.66 -9.60
CA GLY A 123 -1.58 19.90 -8.94
C GLY A 123 -0.58 20.41 -7.92
N ASN A 124 0.46 19.63 -7.61
CA ASN A 124 1.47 19.93 -6.61
C ASN A 124 0.85 20.24 -5.23
N ARG A 125 0.04 19.28 -4.73
CA ARG A 125 -0.65 19.45 -3.44
C ARG A 125 -0.55 18.20 -2.59
N THR A 126 -0.42 18.43 -1.29
CA THR A 126 -0.58 17.43 -0.23
C THR A 126 -1.83 17.74 0.57
N TYR A 127 -2.59 16.73 0.89
CA TYR A 127 -3.75 16.77 1.78
C TYR A 127 -3.44 15.93 3.02
N VAL A 128 -3.87 16.39 4.17
CA VAL A 128 -3.71 15.71 5.46
C VAL A 128 -5.10 15.54 6.05
N PHE A 129 -5.54 14.30 6.23
CA PHE A 129 -6.86 13.96 6.73
C PHE A 129 -6.79 13.40 8.15
N ASP A 130 -7.77 13.75 8.97
CA ASP A 130 -8.08 13.13 10.26
C ASP A 130 -9.16 12.07 10.05
N LEU A 131 -8.84 10.82 10.33
CA LEU A 131 -9.71 9.66 10.15
C LEU A 131 -10.16 9.01 11.46
N ARG A 132 -9.92 9.65 12.63
CA ARG A 132 -10.30 9.15 13.96
C ARG A 132 -11.81 8.84 14.07
N ASP A 133 -12.63 9.59 13.35
CA ASP A 133 -14.03 9.26 13.11
C ASP A 133 -14.23 9.02 11.61
N PRO A 134 -14.24 7.76 11.16
CA PRO A 134 -14.42 7.44 9.75
C PRO A 134 -15.74 7.92 9.13
N ARG A 135 -16.74 8.19 9.97
CA ARG A 135 -18.04 8.71 9.52
C ARG A 135 -18.03 10.21 9.28
N HIS A 136 -17.07 10.91 9.89
CA HIS A 136 -16.90 12.35 9.77
C HIS A 136 -15.41 12.70 9.54
N PRO A 137 -14.81 12.21 8.43
CA PRO A 137 -13.43 12.52 8.12
C PRO A 137 -13.24 14.02 7.95
N ARG A 138 -12.07 14.55 8.33
CA ARG A 138 -11.81 15.98 8.27
C ARG A 138 -10.52 16.28 7.52
N LEU A 139 -10.53 17.31 6.69
CA LEU A 139 -9.30 17.86 6.12
C LEU A 139 -8.62 18.75 7.17
N LEU A 140 -7.48 18.30 7.69
CA LEU A 140 -6.69 19.06 8.66
C LEU A 140 -5.84 20.13 7.98
N ARG A 141 -5.25 19.78 6.83
CA ARG A 141 -4.30 20.64 6.15
C ARG A 141 -4.24 20.35 4.66
N LYS A 142 -3.89 21.42 3.91
CA LYS A 142 -3.59 21.35 2.48
C LYS A 142 -2.45 22.31 2.19
N PHE A 143 -1.43 21.84 1.50
CA PHE A 143 -0.28 22.65 1.12
C PHE A 143 0.33 22.21 -0.20
N GLY A 144 1.19 23.05 -0.80
CA GLY A 144 1.87 22.78 -2.06
C GLY A 144 3.36 22.48 -1.85
N SER A 145 4.21 23.23 -2.57
CA SER A 145 5.67 23.10 -2.47
C SER A 145 6.19 23.31 -1.05
N ILE A 146 7.26 22.63 -0.69
CA ILE A 146 7.99 22.79 0.55
C ILE A 146 9.39 23.33 0.19
N GLY A 147 9.60 24.64 0.44
CA GLY A 147 10.79 25.32 -0.07
C GLY A 147 10.88 25.19 -1.60
N ALA A 148 11.99 24.66 -2.09
CA ALA A 148 12.16 24.38 -3.53
C ALA A 148 11.48 23.07 -3.99
N LEU A 149 11.13 22.15 -3.09
CA LEU A 149 10.58 20.85 -3.45
C LEU A 149 9.11 20.94 -3.87
N SER A 150 8.77 20.22 -4.92
CA SER A 150 7.42 20.19 -5.51
C SER A 150 7.01 18.81 -5.98
N ASN A 151 5.71 18.64 -6.22
CA ASN A 151 5.08 17.42 -6.68
C ASN A 151 5.30 16.25 -5.72
N PRO A 152 4.63 16.27 -4.56
CA PRO A 152 4.66 15.18 -3.58
C PRO A 152 4.14 13.89 -4.23
N HIS A 153 4.74 12.74 -3.87
CA HIS A 153 4.33 11.48 -4.50
C HIS A 153 3.87 10.44 -3.49
N SER A 154 4.73 9.91 -2.64
CA SER A 154 4.40 8.83 -1.72
C SER A 154 4.69 9.20 -0.28
N PHE A 155 4.00 8.52 0.65
CA PHE A 155 4.03 8.81 2.08
C PHE A 155 4.25 7.54 2.87
N ALA A 156 5.19 7.56 3.81
CA ALA A 156 5.42 6.47 4.76
C ALA A 156 5.39 6.98 6.20
N TYR A 157 4.66 6.27 7.05
CA TYR A 157 4.62 6.53 8.48
C TYR A 157 5.94 6.11 9.14
N LEU A 158 6.42 6.92 10.08
CA LEU A 158 7.65 6.68 10.82
C LEU A 158 7.35 6.19 12.25
N PRO A 159 8.28 5.43 12.88
CA PRO A 159 8.09 4.94 14.24
C PRO A 159 7.91 6.03 15.32
N ASN A 160 8.36 7.26 15.05
CA ASN A 160 8.19 8.40 15.94
C ASN A 160 6.83 9.12 15.81
N GLY A 161 5.97 8.64 14.91
CA GLY A 161 4.66 9.22 14.65
C GLY A 161 4.62 10.21 13.47
N ASP A 162 5.77 10.55 12.90
CA ASP A 162 5.88 11.44 11.76
C ASP A 162 5.57 10.74 10.44
N THR A 163 5.49 11.50 9.37
CA THR A 163 5.33 10.99 8.00
C THR A 163 6.47 11.47 7.13
N LEU A 164 7.15 10.55 6.46
CA LEU A 164 8.15 10.85 5.44
C LEU A 164 7.52 10.81 4.06
N ALA A 165 7.73 11.87 3.27
CA ALA A 165 7.18 12.00 1.93
C ALA A 165 8.29 12.17 0.89
N THR A 166 8.05 11.64 -0.31
CA THR A 166 8.86 11.91 -1.50
C THR A 166 8.29 13.09 -2.26
N PHE A 167 9.17 13.92 -2.79
CA PHE A 167 8.87 15.02 -3.71
C PHE A 167 9.69 14.81 -4.97
N GLN A 168 9.04 14.81 -6.13
CA GLN A 168 9.71 14.41 -7.36
C GLN A 168 10.65 15.47 -7.92
N TYR A 169 10.39 16.76 -7.68
CA TYR A 169 11.16 17.84 -8.28
C TYR A 169 11.61 18.88 -7.28
N SER A 170 12.59 19.68 -7.70
CA SER A 170 12.92 20.95 -7.06
C SER A 170 13.04 22.08 -8.10
N GLY A 171 12.77 23.30 -7.68
CA GLY A 171 12.78 24.48 -8.57
C GLY A 171 11.61 24.54 -9.55
N GLY A 172 10.62 23.66 -9.39
CA GLY A 172 9.44 23.55 -10.25
C GLY A 172 9.35 22.19 -10.92
N PHE A 173 8.27 22.00 -11.71
CA PHE A 173 7.98 20.75 -12.39
C PHE A 173 9.09 20.37 -13.38
N ASN A 174 9.60 19.15 -13.25
CA ASN A 174 10.63 18.54 -14.12
C ASN A 174 11.90 19.40 -14.28
N HIS A 175 12.21 20.24 -13.28
CA HIS A 175 13.36 21.14 -13.37
C HIS A 175 14.63 20.48 -12.84
N ALA A 176 14.66 20.05 -11.57
CA ALA A 176 15.83 19.44 -10.95
C ALA A 176 15.43 18.30 -10.02
N ALA A 177 16.44 17.55 -9.54
CA ALA A 177 16.24 16.43 -8.63
C ALA A 177 15.38 16.82 -7.43
N GLY A 178 14.45 15.93 -7.07
CA GLY A 178 13.55 16.11 -5.95
C GLY A 178 14.21 15.88 -4.59
N GLY A 179 13.42 15.37 -3.64
CA GLY A 179 13.91 15.14 -2.28
C GLY A 179 12.92 14.47 -1.37
N LEU A 180 13.25 14.47 -0.09
CA LEU A 180 12.43 13.95 1.00
C LEU A 180 12.02 15.07 1.94
N VAL A 181 10.81 14.97 2.48
CA VAL A 181 10.30 15.86 3.53
C VAL A 181 9.70 15.03 4.64
N GLU A 182 10.09 15.29 5.87
CA GLU A 182 9.47 14.73 7.06
C GLU A 182 8.49 15.73 7.65
N PHE A 183 7.29 15.27 7.96
CA PHE A 183 6.22 16.05 8.57
C PHE A 183 5.85 15.45 9.93
N ASP A 184 5.60 16.30 10.90
CA ASP A 184 4.97 15.87 12.15
C ASP A 184 3.48 15.51 11.95
N PRO A 185 2.80 14.91 12.96
CA PRO A 185 1.39 14.54 12.85
C PRO A 185 0.43 15.73 12.57
N GLN A 186 0.88 16.97 12.75
CA GLN A 186 0.13 18.18 12.41
C GLN A 186 0.45 18.71 11.02
N GLY A 187 1.28 18.00 10.24
CA GLY A 187 1.69 18.38 8.89
C GLY A 187 2.67 19.56 8.84
N ARG A 188 3.40 19.84 9.94
CA ARG A 188 4.49 20.82 9.95
C ARG A 188 5.77 20.14 9.50
N VAL A 189 6.58 20.87 8.72
CA VAL A 189 7.88 20.36 8.26
C VAL A 189 8.84 20.21 9.44
N VAL A 190 9.38 19.02 9.60
CA VAL A 190 10.42 18.69 10.58
C VAL A 190 11.79 18.84 9.96
N ARG A 191 12.00 18.24 8.76
CA ARG A 191 13.27 18.33 8.03
C ARG A 191 13.06 18.04 6.53
N VAL A 192 14.07 18.47 5.75
CA VAL A 192 14.09 18.34 4.30
C VAL A 192 15.46 17.81 3.87
N ALA A 193 15.49 16.94 2.85
CA ALA A 193 16.71 16.45 2.25
C ALA A 193 16.61 16.43 0.73
N SER A 194 17.71 16.83 0.03
CA SER A 194 17.77 16.80 -1.43
C SER A 194 18.25 15.44 -1.94
N ALA A 195 17.62 14.95 -3.02
CA ALA A 195 18.00 13.74 -3.73
C ALA A 195 19.14 13.97 -4.74
N ALA A 196 19.56 15.21 -4.94
CA ALA A 196 20.56 15.58 -5.93
C ALA A 196 21.87 14.79 -5.74
N THR A 197 22.36 14.22 -6.82
CA THR A 197 23.61 13.45 -6.87
C THR A 197 24.36 13.79 -8.14
N ALA A 198 25.67 13.99 -8.05
CA ALA A 198 26.52 14.23 -9.21
C ALA A 198 26.39 13.10 -10.24
N GLY A 199 26.26 13.45 -11.51
CA GLY A 199 26.07 12.50 -12.60
C GLY A 199 24.65 11.96 -12.78
N HIS A 200 23.71 12.36 -11.90
CA HIS A 200 22.30 11.94 -11.95
C HIS A 200 21.36 13.14 -11.79
N PRO A 201 21.20 13.99 -12.82
CA PRO A 201 20.44 15.25 -12.72
C PRO A 201 18.93 15.02 -12.55
N ASP A 202 18.41 13.90 -13.06
CA ASP A 202 16.98 13.62 -13.19
C ASP A 202 16.51 12.59 -12.18
N ILE A 203 16.98 12.67 -10.92
CA ILE A 203 16.45 11.83 -9.84
C ILE A 203 15.07 12.36 -9.46
N ARG A 204 14.07 11.47 -9.56
CA ARG A 204 12.66 11.74 -9.27
C ARG A 204 12.20 10.80 -8.15
N PRO A 205 12.40 11.12 -6.86
CA PRO A 205 11.98 10.26 -5.76
C PRO A 205 10.51 9.90 -5.92
N TYR A 206 10.24 8.63 -6.27
CA TYR A 206 8.89 8.16 -6.56
C TYR A 206 8.23 7.65 -5.30
N SER A 207 8.77 6.58 -4.74
CA SER A 207 8.26 5.98 -3.52
C SER A 207 9.39 5.64 -2.55
N LEU A 208 9.02 5.16 -1.36
CA LEU A 208 10.00 4.91 -0.30
C LEU A 208 9.63 3.71 0.58
N ALA A 209 10.66 3.06 1.11
CA ALA A 209 10.56 2.04 2.15
C ALA A 209 11.38 2.45 3.37
N VAL A 210 10.72 2.47 4.55
CA VAL A 210 11.36 2.77 5.84
C VAL A 210 11.83 1.49 6.50
N VAL A 211 13.15 1.36 6.70
CA VAL A 211 13.80 0.19 7.31
C VAL A 211 14.29 0.58 8.70
N ALA A 212 13.36 0.80 9.62
CA ALA A 212 13.65 1.31 10.97
C ALA A 212 14.70 0.47 11.72
N LYS A 213 14.63 -0.86 11.63
CA LYS A 213 15.59 -1.79 12.25
C LYS A 213 17.04 -1.61 11.77
N ARG A 214 17.23 -0.94 10.64
CA ARG A 214 18.55 -0.67 10.05
C ARG A 214 18.92 0.81 10.04
N ASN A 215 18.03 1.68 10.52
CA ASN A 215 18.17 3.13 10.39
C ASN A 215 18.37 3.55 8.94
N ARG A 216 17.53 3.04 8.03
CA ARG A 216 17.62 3.29 6.59
C ARG A 216 16.27 3.65 5.99
N VAL A 217 16.33 4.40 4.89
CA VAL A 217 15.25 4.60 3.93
C VAL A 217 15.78 4.21 2.56
N VAL A 218 14.95 3.58 1.75
CA VAL A 218 15.24 3.30 0.33
C VAL A 218 14.19 4.02 -0.50
N THR A 219 14.62 4.78 -1.51
CA THR A 219 13.71 5.44 -2.45
C THR A 219 13.92 4.91 -3.86
N GLY A 220 12.81 4.77 -4.61
CA GLY A 220 12.85 4.60 -6.06
C GLY A 220 12.99 5.95 -6.77
N SER A 221 13.28 5.92 -8.08
CA SER A 221 13.33 7.08 -8.97
C SER A 221 12.58 6.76 -10.25
N ALA A 222 11.43 7.40 -10.43
CA ALA A 222 10.58 7.28 -11.60
C ALA A 222 9.74 8.54 -11.81
N ASP A 223 9.32 8.79 -13.03
CA ASP A 223 8.48 9.93 -13.37
C ASP A 223 7.40 9.50 -14.36
N MET A 224 6.14 9.72 -14.00
CA MET A 224 5.01 9.37 -14.86
C MET A 224 4.84 10.29 -16.08
N MET A 225 5.46 11.46 -16.07
CA MET A 225 5.23 12.53 -17.04
C MET A 225 6.45 12.90 -17.85
N SER A 226 7.57 12.23 -17.63
CA SER A 226 8.83 12.48 -18.34
C SER A 226 9.58 11.17 -18.56
N ALA A 227 10.11 10.99 -19.77
CA ALA A 227 11.07 9.94 -20.04
C ALA A 227 12.49 10.27 -19.49
N GLN A 228 12.69 11.49 -19.00
CA GLN A 228 13.96 11.93 -18.43
C GLN A 228 13.98 11.62 -16.94
N VAL A 229 14.46 10.44 -16.60
CA VAL A 229 14.66 10.02 -15.23
C VAL A 229 16.01 9.31 -15.07
N SER A 230 16.66 9.51 -13.94
CA SER A 230 17.86 8.74 -13.61
C SER A 230 17.43 7.35 -13.08
N HIS A 231 17.90 6.31 -13.77
CA HIS A 231 17.57 4.89 -13.46
C HIS A 231 18.37 4.44 -12.23
N VAL A 232 17.94 4.89 -11.07
CA VAL A 232 18.61 4.66 -9.79
C VAL A 232 17.61 4.36 -8.69
N ALA A 233 18.08 3.76 -7.59
CA ALA A 233 17.45 3.85 -6.28
C ALA A 233 18.44 4.51 -5.31
N GLN A 234 17.94 5.10 -4.24
CA GLN A 234 18.79 5.74 -3.24
C GLN A 234 18.60 5.13 -1.86
N VAL A 235 19.70 5.10 -1.09
CA VAL A 235 19.69 4.70 0.32
C VAL A 235 20.07 5.89 1.18
N TRP A 236 19.25 6.14 2.20
CA TRP A 236 19.39 7.24 3.14
C TRP A 236 19.52 6.74 4.57
N ARG A 237 20.14 7.50 5.42
CA ARG A 237 20.10 7.26 6.88
C ARG A 237 18.81 7.89 7.44
N LEU A 238 17.96 7.08 8.09
CA LEU A 238 16.66 7.52 8.59
C LEU A 238 16.78 8.62 9.65
N SER A 239 17.78 8.51 10.55
CA SER A 239 17.89 9.41 11.71
C SER A 239 18.18 10.88 11.37
N ASP A 240 18.77 11.16 10.20
CA ASP A 240 19.12 12.53 9.77
C ASP A 240 18.85 12.81 8.28
N LEU A 241 18.23 11.88 7.57
CA LEU A 241 17.97 11.91 6.13
C LEU A 241 19.22 12.17 5.28
N LYS A 242 20.41 11.80 5.79
CA LYS A 242 21.64 11.89 5.00
C LYS A 242 21.65 10.84 3.89
N LEU A 243 21.82 11.29 2.65
CA LEU A 243 22.04 10.38 1.52
C LEU A 243 23.32 9.57 1.74
N ILE A 244 23.21 8.24 1.71
CA ILE A 244 24.32 7.31 1.84
C ILE A 244 24.85 6.92 0.47
N ARG A 245 23.93 6.53 -0.43
CA ARG A 245 24.30 6.02 -1.74
C ARG A 245 23.20 6.22 -2.76
N THR A 246 23.58 6.62 -3.96
CA THR A 246 22.80 6.47 -5.19
C THR A 246 23.28 5.21 -5.89
N MET A 247 22.36 4.28 -6.15
CA MET A 247 22.62 2.97 -6.71
C MET A 247 22.06 2.91 -8.13
N PRO A 248 22.90 2.85 -9.19
CA PRO A 248 22.40 2.57 -10.54
C PRO A 248 21.65 1.23 -10.59
N LEU A 249 20.57 1.19 -11.35
CA LEU A 249 19.89 -0.08 -11.66
C LEU A 249 20.76 -0.88 -12.63
N PRO A 250 21.10 -2.12 -12.29
CA PRO A 250 21.74 -3.03 -13.23
C PRO A 250 20.83 -3.27 -14.44
N PRO A 251 21.39 -3.66 -15.60
CA PRO A 251 20.58 -4.15 -16.71
C PRO A 251 19.67 -5.28 -16.25
N GLN A 252 18.41 -5.25 -16.68
CA GLN A 252 17.50 -6.38 -16.52
C GLN A 252 17.33 -7.12 -17.83
N PRO A 253 17.02 -8.44 -17.81
CA PRO A 253 16.69 -9.18 -19.01
C PRO A 253 15.53 -8.51 -19.74
N HIS A 254 15.66 -8.30 -21.04
CA HIS A 254 14.71 -7.51 -21.80
C HIS A 254 13.57 -8.36 -22.35
N TRP A 255 12.36 -8.07 -21.88
CA TRP A 255 11.16 -8.40 -22.63
C TRP A 255 10.73 -7.27 -23.57
N PHE A 256 11.18 -6.03 -23.30
CA PHE A 256 10.81 -4.82 -24.04
C PHE A 256 12.02 -3.91 -24.10
N THR A 257 12.59 -3.78 -25.30
CA THR A 257 13.90 -3.15 -25.56
C THR A 257 13.91 -1.62 -25.50
N ASP A 258 12.77 -0.98 -25.35
CA ASP A 258 12.57 0.46 -25.53
C ASP A 258 12.28 1.24 -24.24
N THR A 259 12.17 0.55 -23.11
CA THR A 259 11.94 1.20 -21.81
C THR A 259 13.07 0.89 -20.84
N ALA A 260 13.72 1.93 -20.36
CA ALA A 260 14.67 1.79 -19.29
C ALA A 260 13.97 1.42 -17.97
N ALA A 261 14.69 0.74 -17.09
CA ALA A 261 14.14 0.31 -15.80
C ALA A 261 14.05 1.50 -14.83
N ASP A 262 12.86 1.96 -14.54
CA ASP A 262 12.58 2.97 -13.51
C ASP A 262 12.19 2.31 -12.21
N SER A 263 12.98 2.52 -11.14
CA SER A 263 12.66 1.97 -9.84
C SER A 263 11.42 2.66 -9.26
N SER A 264 10.40 1.86 -8.90
CA SER A 264 9.10 2.38 -8.50
C SER A 264 8.91 2.33 -6.98
N GLU A 265 8.46 1.22 -6.46
CA GLU A 265 7.80 1.05 -5.18
C GLU A 265 8.59 0.15 -4.20
N PRO A 266 9.68 0.59 -3.56
CA PRO A 266 10.44 -0.23 -2.62
C PRO A 266 9.55 -0.78 -1.51
N ARG A 267 9.77 -2.03 -1.14
CA ARG A 267 9.06 -2.69 -0.03
C ARG A 267 10.02 -3.41 0.91
N VAL A 268 9.72 -3.30 2.20
CA VAL A 268 10.43 -4.05 3.25
C VAL A 268 9.76 -5.40 3.41
N LEU A 269 10.53 -6.48 3.34
CA LEU A 269 10.02 -7.82 3.59
C LEU A 269 9.73 -8.03 5.08
N GLN A 270 8.98 -9.07 5.41
CA GLN A 270 8.51 -9.39 6.77
C GLN A 270 9.64 -9.40 7.83
N ASN A 271 10.87 -9.77 7.46
CA ASN A 271 12.00 -9.75 8.40
C ASN A 271 12.37 -8.34 8.87
N GLY A 272 11.82 -7.30 8.25
CA GLY A 272 12.04 -5.89 8.59
C GLY A 272 13.44 -5.36 8.26
N THR A 273 14.20 -6.08 7.43
CA THR A 273 15.61 -5.73 7.11
C THR A 273 15.99 -5.92 5.66
N THR A 274 15.25 -6.72 4.90
CA THR A 274 15.43 -6.92 3.46
C THR A 274 14.51 -5.98 2.69
N VAL A 275 15.05 -5.31 1.69
CA VAL A 275 14.28 -4.45 0.79
C VAL A 275 14.33 -5.02 -0.62
N VAL A 276 13.17 -5.09 -1.25
CA VAL A 276 13.02 -5.31 -2.68
C VAL A 276 12.57 -4.01 -3.34
N VAL A 277 12.99 -3.81 -4.57
CA VAL A 277 12.72 -2.62 -5.38
C VAL A 277 12.16 -3.10 -6.71
N PRO A 278 10.84 -3.02 -6.92
CA PRO A 278 10.25 -3.27 -8.24
C PRO A 278 10.53 -2.12 -9.19
N THR A 279 10.34 -2.40 -10.49
CA THR A 279 10.44 -1.40 -11.56
C THR A 279 9.15 -1.37 -12.38
N PHE A 280 8.87 -0.24 -13.03
CA PHE A 280 7.69 -0.11 -13.89
C PHE A 280 7.68 -1.12 -15.03
N ASN A 281 8.81 -1.48 -15.57
CA ASN A 281 8.95 -2.53 -16.59
C ASN A 281 9.11 -3.94 -15.98
N CYS A 282 8.51 -4.14 -14.81
CA CYS A 282 8.25 -5.44 -14.18
C CYS A 282 9.50 -6.26 -13.81
N GLY A 283 10.64 -5.61 -13.57
CA GLY A 283 11.77 -6.23 -12.91
C GLY A 283 11.66 -6.11 -11.39
N LEU A 284 12.29 -7.02 -10.67
CA LEU A 284 12.41 -6.97 -9.21
C LEU A 284 13.88 -7.03 -8.82
N PHE A 285 14.31 -6.08 -8.01
CA PHE A 285 15.66 -5.98 -7.50
C PHE A 285 15.68 -6.15 -5.99
N ARG A 286 16.78 -6.64 -5.44
CA ARG A 286 17.05 -6.68 -4.01
C ARG A 286 18.17 -5.74 -3.65
N VAL A 287 18.00 -5.00 -2.56
CA VAL A 287 19.09 -4.18 -2.00
C VAL A 287 20.05 -5.06 -1.22
N ARG A 288 21.33 -5.07 -1.64
CA ARG A 288 22.42 -5.76 -0.96
C ARG A 288 23.23 -4.78 -0.12
N GLY A 289 23.78 -5.25 0.98
CA GLY A 289 24.65 -4.44 1.84
C GLY A 289 23.98 -3.23 2.48
N LEU A 290 22.65 -3.24 2.70
CA LEU A 290 21.86 -2.10 3.16
C LEU A 290 22.37 -1.46 4.47
N SER A 291 23.00 -2.23 5.35
CA SER A 291 23.54 -1.73 6.62
C SER A 291 24.87 -0.97 6.46
N GLY A 292 25.57 -1.19 5.36
CA GLY A 292 26.87 -0.58 5.09
C GLY A 292 26.75 0.79 4.42
N THR A 293 27.91 1.26 3.94
CA THR A 293 28.04 2.53 3.21
C THR A 293 28.06 2.35 1.70
N ASN A 294 28.11 1.11 1.21
CA ASN A 294 28.17 0.78 -0.21
C ASN A 294 27.09 -0.25 -0.63
N PRO A 295 25.79 0.04 -0.39
CA PRO A 295 24.73 -0.84 -0.85
C PRO A 295 24.70 -0.88 -2.39
N THR A 296 24.16 -2.00 -2.92
CA THR A 296 23.99 -2.24 -4.36
C THR A 296 22.62 -2.86 -4.63
N LEU A 297 22.21 -2.84 -5.90
CA LEU A 297 21.02 -3.52 -6.39
C LEU A 297 21.41 -4.81 -7.11
N GLN A 298 20.66 -5.87 -6.87
CA GLN A 298 20.76 -7.14 -7.59
C GLN A 298 19.42 -7.46 -8.20
N HIS A 299 19.38 -7.71 -9.51
CA HIS A 299 18.19 -8.24 -10.18
C HIS A 299 17.91 -9.67 -9.67
N ILE A 300 16.66 -9.96 -9.30
CA ILE A 300 16.27 -11.25 -8.72
C ILE A 300 15.08 -11.91 -9.42
N TYR A 301 14.24 -11.14 -10.14
CA TYR A 301 13.08 -11.69 -10.83
C TYR A 301 12.58 -10.78 -11.95
N ASP A 302 11.88 -11.36 -12.92
CA ASP A 302 11.20 -10.66 -14.00
C ASP A 302 9.79 -11.20 -14.17
N PHE A 303 8.79 -10.32 -14.04
CA PHE A 303 7.39 -10.74 -14.15
C PHE A 303 6.92 -10.94 -15.60
N GLY A 304 7.70 -10.52 -16.61
CA GLY A 304 7.39 -10.72 -18.02
C GLY A 304 6.25 -9.84 -18.55
N TYR A 305 6.04 -8.67 -17.96
CA TYR A 305 5.04 -7.69 -18.38
C TYR A 305 5.69 -6.32 -18.68
N ARG A 306 4.92 -5.42 -19.33
CA ARG A 306 5.42 -4.06 -19.66
C ARG A 306 5.25 -3.07 -18.52
N THR A 307 4.21 -3.23 -17.70
CA THR A 307 3.88 -2.25 -16.67
C THR A 307 3.43 -2.97 -15.40
N CYS A 308 4.22 -2.78 -14.34
CA CYS A 308 3.94 -3.20 -12.97
C CYS A 308 3.92 -1.97 -12.08
N GLU A 309 3.06 -1.97 -11.06
CA GLU A 309 2.78 -0.76 -10.31
C GLU A 309 3.01 -0.94 -8.80
N VAL A 310 1.98 -0.89 -7.98
CA VAL A 310 2.11 -0.76 -6.53
C VAL A 310 1.90 -2.09 -5.80
N PRO A 311 2.97 -2.73 -5.29
CA PRO A 311 2.87 -4.00 -4.58
C PRO A 311 2.57 -3.84 -3.08
N VAL A 312 2.16 -4.96 -2.48
CA VAL A 312 2.13 -5.14 -1.03
C VAL A 312 2.91 -6.38 -0.59
N VAL A 313 3.40 -6.37 0.65
CA VAL A 313 4.04 -7.53 1.28
C VAL A 313 3.08 -8.18 2.26
N VAL A 314 2.87 -9.49 2.10
CA VAL A 314 1.98 -10.29 2.95
C VAL A 314 2.77 -11.47 3.49
N GLY A 315 3.28 -11.36 4.72
CA GLY A 315 4.22 -12.33 5.24
C GLY A 315 5.50 -12.32 4.40
N HIS A 316 5.85 -13.46 3.80
CA HIS A 316 6.99 -13.57 2.89
C HIS A 316 6.61 -13.52 1.41
N TYR A 317 5.36 -13.17 1.10
CA TYR A 317 4.90 -12.99 -0.27
C TYR A 317 4.91 -11.52 -0.66
N LEU A 318 5.36 -11.24 -1.88
CA LEU A 318 5.12 -9.98 -2.57
C LEU A 318 3.92 -10.19 -3.49
N VAL A 319 2.88 -9.40 -3.31
CA VAL A 319 1.77 -9.36 -4.27
C VAL A 319 1.92 -8.10 -5.12
N GLU A 320 2.04 -8.28 -6.42
CA GLU A 320 2.34 -7.23 -7.40
C GLU A 320 1.19 -7.06 -8.38
N THR A 321 0.97 -5.83 -8.85
CA THR A 321 0.02 -5.52 -9.93
C THR A 321 0.71 -5.56 -11.28
N MET A 322 0.13 -6.32 -12.20
CA MET A 322 0.52 -6.37 -13.61
C MET A 322 -0.47 -5.54 -14.41
N GLN A 323 -0.29 -4.22 -14.49
CA GLN A 323 -1.24 -3.33 -15.15
C GLN A 323 -1.47 -3.74 -16.61
N SER A 324 -0.40 -3.89 -17.38
CA SER A 324 -0.46 -4.30 -18.79
C SER A 324 -0.91 -5.75 -19.00
N GLY A 325 -0.95 -6.55 -17.96
CA GLY A 325 -1.39 -7.95 -17.97
C GLY A 325 -2.78 -8.17 -17.39
N HIS A 326 -3.44 -7.11 -16.93
CA HIS A 326 -4.75 -7.18 -16.25
C HIS A 326 -4.74 -8.25 -15.14
N ALA A 327 -3.68 -8.28 -14.33
CA ALA A 327 -3.46 -9.35 -13.37
C ALA A 327 -2.88 -8.86 -12.04
N ILE A 328 -3.02 -9.67 -11.00
CA ILE A 328 -2.20 -9.58 -9.80
C ILE A 328 -1.47 -10.91 -9.60
N VAL A 329 -0.24 -10.84 -9.14
CA VAL A 329 0.67 -11.99 -8.99
C VAL A 329 1.21 -12.04 -7.57
N SER A 330 1.24 -13.22 -6.97
CA SER A 330 1.89 -13.49 -5.69
C SER A 330 3.21 -14.20 -5.91
N LEU A 331 4.27 -13.62 -5.41
CA LEU A 331 5.64 -14.11 -5.51
C LEU A 331 6.14 -14.52 -4.13
N ASP A 332 6.58 -15.78 -3.97
CA ASP A 332 7.20 -16.27 -2.75
C ASP A 332 8.65 -15.77 -2.63
N LEU A 333 8.93 -15.03 -1.57
CA LEU A 333 10.23 -14.44 -1.24
C LEU A 333 10.82 -15.02 0.05
N ARG A 334 10.46 -16.25 0.45
CA ARG A 334 11.12 -16.94 1.57
C ARG A 334 12.62 -17.06 1.32
N ASP A 335 12.98 -17.40 0.09
CA ASP A 335 14.32 -17.23 -0.44
C ASP A 335 14.31 -16.08 -1.46
N PRO A 336 14.71 -14.86 -1.06
CA PRO A 336 14.71 -13.72 -1.97
C PRO A 336 15.82 -13.77 -3.04
N GLU A 337 16.69 -14.80 -3.03
CA GLU A 337 17.62 -15.05 -4.14
C GLU A 337 16.96 -15.84 -5.28
N HIS A 338 15.93 -16.63 -4.96
CA HIS A 338 15.22 -17.49 -5.89
C HIS A 338 13.71 -17.30 -5.75
N PRO A 339 13.17 -16.13 -6.12
CA PRO A 339 11.73 -15.85 -6.07
C PRO A 339 10.95 -16.83 -6.94
N ARG A 340 9.72 -17.18 -6.49
CA ARG A 340 8.85 -18.09 -7.25
C ARG A 340 7.42 -17.56 -7.27
N GLU A 341 6.83 -17.49 -8.45
CA GLU A 341 5.40 -17.25 -8.57
C GLU A 341 4.62 -18.43 -7.98
N VAL A 342 3.67 -18.13 -7.10
CA VAL A 342 2.85 -19.14 -6.43
C VAL A 342 1.36 -18.99 -6.73
N SER A 343 0.94 -17.82 -7.20
CA SER A 343 -0.45 -17.58 -7.56
C SER A 343 -0.59 -16.39 -8.51
N ARG A 344 -1.59 -16.45 -9.38
CA ARG A 344 -1.97 -15.39 -10.31
C ARG A 344 -3.48 -15.31 -10.40
N ILE A 345 -4.03 -14.10 -10.45
CA ILE A 345 -5.42 -13.80 -10.78
C ILE A 345 -5.44 -12.94 -12.02
N LEU A 346 -6.22 -13.33 -13.02
CA LEU A 346 -6.57 -12.48 -14.14
C LEU A 346 -7.82 -11.67 -13.79
N LEU A 347 -7.79 -10.39 -14.08
CA LEU A 347 -8.90 -9.46 -13.96
C LEU A 347 -9.59 -9.31 -15.31
N ALA A 348 -10.67 -8.53 -15.35
CA ALA A 348 -11.33 -8.23 -16.63
C ALA A 348 -10.40 -7.39 -17.54
N PRO A 349 -10.54 -7.47 -18.87
CA PRO A 349 -9.68 -6.75 -19.82
C PRO A 349 -9.71 -5.22 -19.69
N ASP A 350 -10.73 -4.67 -19.06
CA ASP A 350 -10.88 -3.25 -18.76
C ASP A 350 -10.40 -2.86 -17.34
N ASP A 351 -9.98 -3.83 -16.54
CA ASP A 351 -9.36 -3.58 -15.25
C ASP A 351 -7.84 -3.38 -15.44
N TYR A 352 -7.35 -2.21 -15.07
CA TYR A 352 -5.93 -1.86 -15.07
C TYR A 352 -5.44 -1.75 -13.62
N PRO A 353 -5.09 -2.87 -12.96
CA PRO A 353 -4.71 -2.84 -11.55
C PRO A 353 -3.46 -1.98 -11.35
N HIS A 354 -3.55 -1.04 -10.41
CA HIS A 354 -2.48 -0.10 -10.14
C HIS A 354 -2.06 -0.13 -8.67
N TRP A 355 -3.03 -0.07 -7.76
CA TRP A 355 -2.79 0.05 -6.34
C TRP A 355 -3.28 -1.17 -5.58
N LEU A 356 -2.44 -1.66 -4.67
CA LEU A 356 -2.82 -2.66 -3.67
C LEU A 356 -2.66 -2.09 -2.26
N ALA A 357 -3.62 -2.40 -1.39
CA ALA A 357 -3.44 -2.27 0.05
C ALA A 357 -3.95 -3.52 0.76
N LEU A 358 -3.25 -3.89 1.82
CA LEU A 358 -3.59 -5.04 2.66
C LEU A 358 -4.38 -4.58 3.87
N GLU A 359 -5.44 -5.32 4.20
CA GLU A 359 -6.16 -5.14 5.45
C GLU A 359 -5.25 -5.39 6.65
N PRO A 360 -5.21 -4.50 7.64
CA PRO A 360 -4.45 -4.72 8.86
C PRO A 360 -4.84 -6.06 9.51
N ASP A 361 -3.85 -6.84 9.94
CA ASP A 361 -4.03 -8.16 10.57
C ASP A 361 -4.90 -9.18 9.81
N GLY A 362 -5.38 -8.79 8.62
CA GLY A 362 -6.22 -9.57 7.72
C GLY A 362 -5.45 -10.25 6.60
N ASN A 363 -6.23 -10.78 5.66
CA ASN A 363 -5.73 -11.37 4.43
C ASN A 363 -6.44 -10.79 3.18
N ARG A 364 -7.28 -9.78 3.38
CA ARG A 364 -8.04 -9.13 2.32
C ARG A 364 -7.21 -8.03 1.67
N LEU A 365 -7.22 -8.01 0.36
CA LEU A 365 -6.58 -6.99 -0.47
C LEU A 365 -7.66 -6.13 -1.12
N VAL A 366 -7.44 -4.83 -1.15
CA VAL A 366 -8.14 -3.91 -2.06
C VAL A 366 -7.28 -3.70 -3.30
N ILE A 367 -7.92 -3.65 -4.45
CA ILE A 367 -7.31 -3.42 -5.76
C ILE A 367 -8.04 -2.24 -6.38
N THR A 368 -7.32 -1.14 -6.61
CA THR A 368 -7.83 -0.04 -7.43
C THR A 368 -7.07 0.00 -8.75
N GLY A 369 -7.67 0.60 -9.76
CA GLY A 369 -7.03 0.77 -11.03
C GLY A 369 -6.66 2.24 -11.29
N TYR A 370 -5.99 2.46 -12.40
CA TYR A 370 -5.67 3.78 -12.87
C TYR A 370 -6.07 3.93 -14.35
N GLY A 371 -6.87 4.93 -14.64
CA GLY A 371 -7.34 5.22 -15.99
C GLY A 371 -8.86 5.40 -16.07
N ALA A 372 -9.32 6.08 -17.11
CA ALA A 372 -10.71 6.48 -17.29
C ALA A 372 -11.74 5.33 -17.33
N LEU A 373 -11.31 4.12 -17.56
CA LEU A 373 -12.18 2.95 -17.64
C LEU A 373 -12.33 2.23 -16.29
N ASN A 374 -11.43 2.48 -15.34
CA ASN A 374 -11.42 1.75 -14.07
C ASN A 374 -12.16 2.49 -12.96
N THR A 375 -13.49 2.37 -12.98
CA THR A 375 -14.38 2.94 -11.97
C THR A 375 -14.80 1.92 -10.89
N CYS A 376 -14.09 0.81 -10.78
CA CYS A 376 -14.40 -0.25 -9.80
C CYS A 376 -13.23 -0.49 -8.85
N VAL A 377 -13.55 -0.62 -7.57
CA VAL A 377 -12.67 -1.18 -6.56
C VAL A 377 -12.94 -2.67 -6.46
N ARG A 378 -11.90 -3.49 -6.61
CA ARG A 378 -11.95 -4.95 -6.50
C ARG A 378 -11.34 -5.40 -5.18
N PHE A 379 -11.67 -6.62 -4.79
CA PHE A 379 -11.13 -7.24 -3.60
C PHE A 379 -10.62 -8.64 -3.92
N ALA A 380 -9.55 -9.04 -3.24
CA ALA A 380 -9.03 -10.40 -3.25
C ALA A 380 -8.66 -10.81 -1.83
N THR A 381 -8.42 -12.09 -1.63
CA THR A 381 -7.75 -12.59 -0.42
C THR A 381 -6.43 -13.22 -0.79
N VAL A 382 -5.50 -13.20 0.16
CA VAL A 382 -4.21 -13.88 0.08
C VAL A 382 -4.08 -14.85 1.25
N ASP A 383 -3.90 -16.12 0.98
CA ASP A 383 -3.60 -17.12 2.00
C ASP A 383 -2.16 -16.90 2.49
N ARG A 384 -1.99 -16.47 3.73
CA ARG A 384 -0.67 -16.13 4.31
C ARG A 384 0.28 -17.33 4.42
N ARG A 385 -0.23 -18.56 4.33
CA ARG A 385 0.57 -19.80 4.41
C ARG A 385 1.07 -20.23 3.03
N THR A 386 0.27 -20.05 1.99
CA THR A 386 0.55 -20.57 0.65
C THR A 386 0.79 -19.48 -0.39
N GLY A 387 0.47 -18.21 -0.11
CA GLY A 387 0.49 -17.12 -1.06
C GLY A 387 -0.64 -17.17 -2.09
N LYS A 388 -1.58 -18.13 -1.98
CA LYS A 388 -2.68 -18.28 -2.93
C LYS A 388 -3.59 -17.08 -2.89
N LEU A 389 -3.82 -16.49 -4.06
CA LEU A 389 -4.76 -15.40 -4.27
C LEU A 389 -6.14 -15.95 -4.64
N THR A 390 -7.20 -15.28 -4.18
CA THR A 390 -8.58 -15.59 -4.57
C THR A 390 -9.34 -14.28 -4.77
N LEU A 391 -9.84 -14.04 -5.99
CA LEU A 391 -10.65 -12.87 -6.30
C LEU A 391 -12.02 -13.00 -5.61
N LEU A 392 -12.48 -11.92 -4.98
CA LEU A 392 -13.80 -11.85 -4.38
C LEU A 392 -14.82 -11.31 -5.39
N ALA A 393 -16.05 -11.81 -5.32
CA ALA A 393 -17.15 -11.30 -6.14
C ALA A 393 -17.57 -9.88 -5.73
N ALA A 394 -17.27 -9.48 -4.49
CA ALA A 394 -17.62 -8.17 -3.96
C ALA A 394 -16.83 -7.07 -4.68
N THR A 395 -17.51 -5.99 -5.05
CA THR A 395 -16.92 -4.81 -5.71
C THR A 395 -17.58 -3.54 -5.20
N ILE A 396 -16.89 -2.41 -5.33
CA ILE A 396 -17.49 -1.09 -5.10
C ILE A 396 -17.42 -0.31 -6.42
N ASN A 397 -18.58 0.06 -6.94
CA ASN A 397 -18.68 0.82 -8.20
C ASN A 397 -18.66 2.32 -7.91
N PHE A 398 -17.79 3.04 -8.57
CA PHE A 398 -17.62 4.49 -8.50
C PHE A 398 -18.41 5.24 -9.60
N ASN A 399 -19.14 4.54 -10.47
CA ASN A 399 -20.18 5.12 -11.33
C ASN A 399 -21.51 5.04 -10.57
N ARG A 400 -21.88 6.10 -9.88
CA ARG A 400 -22.98 6.12 -8.94
C ARG A 400 -23.55 7.52 -8.67
N ALA A 401 -24.67 7.56 -7.94
CA ALA A 401 -25.13 8.78 -7.30
C ALA A 401 -24.28 9.09 -6.04
N TRP A 402 -23.86 10.33 -5.91
CA TRP A 402 -23.05 10.82 -4.80
C TRP A 402 -23.89 11.74 -3.88
N PRO A 403 -23.52 11.88 -2.59
CA PRO A 403 -24.35 12.59 -1.60
C PRO A 403 -24.62 14.07 -1.90
N ASP A 404 -23.73 14.70 -2.67
CA ASP A 404 -23.87 16.12 -3.07
C ASP A 404 -24.78 16.32 -4.29
N GLY A 405 -25.53 15.29 -4.70
CA GLY A 405 -26.43 15.32 -5.85
C GLY A 405 -25.76 15.08 -7.21
N TRP A 406 -24.44 14.85 -7.22
CA TRP A 406 -23.74 14.49 -8.43
C TRP A 406 -24.03 13.03 -8.83
N HIS A 407 -24.24 12.80 -10.12
CA HIS A 407 -24.35 11.48 -10.71
C HIS A 407 -23.26 11.33 -11.77
N GLY A 408 -22.36 10.41 -11.59
CA GLY A 408 -21.25 10.21 -12.52
C GLY A 408 -20.19 9.25 -12.02
N SER A 409 -19.19 9.07 -12.87
CA SER A 409 -18.09 8.16 -12.63
C SER A 409 -16.93 8.88 -11.93
N ALA A 410 -16.34 8.22 -10.95
CA ALA A 410 -15.07 8.63 -10.39
C ALA A 410 -14.02 7.53 -10.57
N ILE A 411 -12.75 7.91 -10.52
CA ILE A 411 -11.60 7.02 -10.59
C ILE A 411 -11.04 6.86 -9.19
N PRO A 412 -11.16 5.68 -8.57
CA PRO A 412 -10.49 5.36 -7.33
C PRO A 412 -8.99 5.17 -7.58
N HIS A 413 -8.13 5.75 -6.73
CA HIS A 413 -6.69 5.58 -6.84
C HIS A 413 -6.07 5.06 -5.54
N GLY A 414 -5.50 5.89 -4.67
CA GLY A 414 -5.02 5.44 -3.38
C GLY A 414 -6.15 4.93 -2.50
N ALA A 415 -5.98 3.77 -1.88
CA ALA A 415 -6.98 3.19 -0.99
C ALA A 415 -6.31 2.53 0.21
N VAL A 416 -6.89 2.67 1.40
CA VAL A 416 -6.40 2.02 2.62
C VAL A 416 -7.57 1.53 3.47
N PHE A 417 -7.40 0.38 4.10
CA PHE A 417 -8.35 -0.11 5.10
C PHE A 417 -8.17 0.64 6.42
N SER A 418 -9.25 0.78 7.18
CA SER A 418 -9.17 1.32 8.53
C SER A 418 -8.46 0.34 9.48
N ASN A 419 -7.84 0.90 10.53
CA ASN A 419 -7.25 0.13 11.62
C ASN A 419 -8.30 -0.48 12.57
N GLN A 420 -9.58 -0.11 12.40
CA GLN A 420 -10.71 -0.53 13.25
C GLN A 420 -11.56 -1.58 12.55
#